data_8f6b986bcd8f6c0f5b9fb3aa549ed147
#
_entry.id   8f6b986bcd8f6c0f5b9fb3aa549ed147
#
_cell.length_a   1.000
_cell.length_b   1.000
_cell.length_c   1.000
_cell.angle_alpha   90.00
_cell.angle_beta   90.00
_cell.angle_gamma   90.00
#
_symmetry.space_group_name_H-M   'P 1'
#
loop_
_entity.id
_entity.type
_entity.pdbx_description
1 polymer ?
#
loop_
_entity_poly.entity_id
_entity_poly.type
_entity_poly.pdbx_seq_one_letter_code
_entity_poly.pdbx_strand_id
1 'polypeptide(L)'
;MAEISDFEGFEAYLLEREYSHNTVRTYLRALEQFSRFAQRTDKLNLLRWKEELIRTNAPASVNLKLSAMRSYCRYKGMSCDIKFLKMQNRNSVDNIITLEEYERLISGLISDGRFRWAAYYRILGMSGVRISELLAIRKQDLKRGYLDIFSKGKARRILFPAKLAELVLPTFEELGASDFICVNARGDRLTQRGVRKMLQMHAECYGIPPDHAHPHSFRHLFAIEFLKRNPNIALLSDLLGHSSVQTTSIYLRLSHEQQQEAVNQAVTW
;
A
#
# COMPACT_ATOMS: atom_id res chain seq x y z
N MET A 1 -16.24 1.00 34.32
CA MET A 1 -15.23 -0.04 34.06
C MET A 1 -15.97 -1.22 33.47
N ALA A 2 -15.67 -1.57 32.23
CA ALA A 2 -16.34 -2.68 31.55
C ALA A 2 -15.36 -3.84 31.34
N GLU A 3 -15.85 -5.03 31.56
CA GLU A 3 -15.15 -6.27 31.17
C GLU A 3 -15.04 -6.35 29.65
N ILE A 4 -13.92 -6.88 29.14
CA ILE A 4 -13.72 -7.03 27.70
C ILE A 4 -14.43 -8.30 27.26
N SER A 5 -15.69 -8.14 26.96
CA SER A 5 -16.60 -9.16 26.42
C SER A 5 -17.30 -8.54 25.22
N ASP A 6 -17.98 -9.32 24.41
CA ASP A 6 -18.82 -8.79 23.33
C ASP A 6 -18.02 -8.33 22.08
N PHE A 7 -17.23 -9.26 21.59
CA PHE A 7 -16.50 -9.11 20.33
C PHE A 7 -17.45 -9.03 19.13
N GLU A 8 -18.53 -9.81 19.17
CA GLU A 8 -19.53 -9.86 18.10
C GLU A 8 -20.30 -8.55 17.99
N GLY A 9 -20.75 -7.98 19.14
CA GLY A 9 -21.39 -6.68 19.15
C GLY A 9 -20.47 -5.55 18.67
N PHE A 10 -19.17 -5.61 19.01
CA PHE A 10 -18.20 -4.64 18.49
C PHE A 10 -17.95 -4.82 16.99
N GLU A 11 -17.93 -6.05 16.47
CA GLU A 11 -17.86 -6.31 15.04
C GLU A 11 -19.05 -5.70 14.30
N ALA A 12 -20.28 -5.98 14.78
CA ALA A 12 -21.51 -5.42 14.23
C ALA A 12 -21.47 -3.88 14.23
N TYR A 13 -21.08 -3.27 15.37
CA TYR A 13 -20.91 -1.82 15.49
C TYR A 13 -19.95 -1.22 14.47
N LEU A 14 -18.83 -1.91 14.16
CA LEU A 14 -17.89 -1.46 13.16
C LEU A 14 -18.44 -1.59 11.74
N LEU A 15 -19.18 -2.68 11.46
CA LEU A 15 -19.81 -2.91 10.15
C LEU A 15 -20.92 -1.88 9.88
N GLU A 16 -21.80 -1.59 10.86
CA GLU A 16 -22.83 -0.56 10.77
C GLU A 16 -22.26 0.83 10.46
N ARG A 17 -21.01 1.09 10.87
CA ARG A 17 -20.27 2.34 10.58
C ARG A 17 -19.45 2.26 9.31
N GLU A 18 -19.71 1.28 8.46
CA GLU A 18 -19.08 1.08 7.14
C GLU A 18 -17.54 0.95 7.19
N TYR A 19 -16.98 0.44 8.31
CA TYR A 19 -15.56 0.11 8.34
C TYR A 19 -15.27 -1.04 7.38
N SER A 20 -14.15 -0.95 6.65
CA SER A 20 -13.74 -2.04 5.75
C SER A 20 -13.49 -3.33 6.53
N HIS A 21 -13.79 -4.50 5.94
CA HIS A 21 -13.54 -5.81 6.56
C HIS A 21 -12.10 -5.97 7.07
N ASN A 22 -11.12 -5.37 6.37
CA ASN A 22 -9.73 -5.40 6.83
C ASN A 22 -9.53 -4.57 8.10
N THR A 23 -10.19 -3.42 8.22
CA THR A 23 -10.16 -2.57 9.44
C THR A 23 -10.84 -3.29 10.59
N VAL A 24 -12.03 -3.87 10.35
CA VAL A 24 -12.78 -4.66 11.33
C VAL A 24 -11.89 -5.78 11.90
N ARG A 25 -11.32 -6.61 11.03
CA ARG A 25 -10.42 -7.69 11.43
C ARG A 25 -9.20 -7.20 12.23
N THR A 26 -8.65 -6.05 11.85
CA THR A 26 -7.49 -5.46 12.52
C THR A 26 -7.87 -4.95 13.92
N TYR A 27 -9.03 -4.32 14.05
CA TYR A 27 -9.52 -3.81 15.32
C TYR A 27 -9.90 -4.94 16.29
N LEU A 28 -10.55 -6.00 15.79
CA LEU A 28 -10.85 -7.18 16.60
C LEU A 28 -9.58 -7.86 17.12
N ARG A 29 -8.55 -7.99 16.29
CA ARG A 29 -7.24 -8.53 16.72
C ARG A 29 -6.57 -7.65 17.79
N ALA A 30 -6.68 -6.33 17.66
CA ALA A 30 -6.14 -5.43 18.68
C ALA A 30 -6.91 -5.56 20.01
N LEU A 31 -8.23 -5.69 19.96
CA LEU A 31 -9.07 -5.94 21.12
C LEU A 31 -8.74 -7.28 21.80
N GLU A 32 -8.57 -8.33 20.99
CA GLU A 32 -8.14 -9.66 21.49
C GLU A 32 -6.76 -9.59 22.16
N GLN A 33 -5.80 -8.88 21.60
CA GLN A 33 -4.50 -8.68 22.25
C GLN A 33 -4.62 -7.93 23.57
N PHE A 34 -5.47 -6.90 23.62
CA PHE A 34 -5.69 -6.17 24.85
C PHE A 34 -6.42 -7.02 25.90
N SER A 35 -7.39 -7.85 25.52
CA SER A 35 -8.10 -8.75 26.46
C SER A 35 -7.18 -9.79 27.11
N ARG A 36 -6.14 -10.22 26.41
CA ARG A 36 -5.10 -11.09 26.98
C ARG A 36 -4.15 -10.35 27.93
N PHE A 37 -4.00 -9.04 27.76
CA PHE A 37 -3.16 -8.18 28.60
C PHE A 37 -3.90 -7.73 29.87
N ALA A 38 -5.18 -7.38 29.77
CA ALA A 38 -5.99 -6.89 30.88
C ALA A 38 -7.45 -7.34 30.74
N GLN A 39 -8.05 -7.74 31.88
CA GLN A 39 -9.47 -8.17 31.91
C GLN A 39 -10.45 -7.00 31.85
N ARG A 40 -10.00 -5.79 32.19
CA ARG A 40 -10.86 -4.59 32.27
C ARG A 40 -10.30 -3.45 31.43
N THR A 41 -11.22 -2.73 30.77
CA THR A 41 -10.90 -1.52 30.04
C THR A 41 -11.02 -0.32 30.98
N ASP A 42 -9.88 0.17 31.45
CA ASP A 42 -9.74 1.42 32.20
C ASP A 42 -8.50 2.20 31.71
N LYS A 43 -8.40 3.45 32.14
CA LYS A 43 -7.30 4.33 31.71
C LYS A 43 -5.94 3.79 32.10
N LEU A 44 -5.80 3.19 33.27
CA LEU A 44 -4.51 2.68 33.77
C LEU A 44 -4.06 1.47 32.95
N ASN A 45 -4.94 0.52 32.69
CA ASN A 45 -4.64 -0.65 31.86
C ASN A 45 -4.31 -0.26 30.42
N LEU A 46 -5.02 0.73 29.86
CA LEU A 46 -4.72 1.26 28.52
C LEU A 46 -3.34 1.93 28.47
N LEU A 47 -2.93 2.66 29.50
CA LEU A 47 -1.61 3.30 29.59
C LEU A 47 -0.51 2.24 29.70
N ARG A 48 -0.68 1.24 30.59
CA ARG A 48 0.27 0.12 30.74
C ARG A 48 0.43 -0.67 29.43
N TRP A 49 -0.69 -0.94 28.76
CA TRP A 49 -0.63 -1.62 27.45
C TRP A 49 0.05 -0.77 26.38
N LYS A 50 -0.19 0.53 26.36
CA LYS A 50 0.51 1.46 25.46
C LYS A 50 2.03 1.42 25.70
N GLU A 51 2.51 1.40 26.94
CA GLU A 51 3.92 1.29 27.26
C GLU A 51 4.51 -0.04 26.77
N GLU A 52 3.80 -1.15 26.95
CA GLU A 52 4.22 -2.45 26.41
C GLU A 52 4.24 -2.47 24.90
N LEU A 53 3.25 -1.88 24.25
CA LEU A 53 3.22 -1.75 22.78
C LEU A 53 4.38 -0.93 22.24
N ILE A 54 4.80 0.14 22.93
CA ILE A 54 5.94 0.97 22.52
C ILE A 54 7.25 0.17 22.52
N ARG A 55 7.41 -0.76 23.44
CA ARG A 55 8.61 -1.60 23.51
C ARG A 55 8.70 -2.62 22.37
N THR A 56 7.56 -3.09 21.88
CA THR A 56 7.48 -4.25 20.99
C THR A 56 7.00 -3.96 19.57
N ASN A 57 6.51 -2.74 19.30
CA ASN A 57 5.90 -2.39 18.02
C ASN A 57 6.39 -1.05 17.47
N ALA A 58 6.37 -0.92 16.14
CA ALA A 58 6.58 0.36 15.48
C ALA A 58 5.48 1.38 15.86
N PRO A 59 5.78 2.69 15.94
CA PRO A 59 4.84 3.72 16.37
C PRO A 59 3.50 3.74 15.62
N ALA A 60 3.51 3.49 14.31
CA ALA A 60 2.29 3.40 13.51
C ALA A 60 1.39 2.22 13.95
N SER A 61 1.98 1.08 14.28
CA SER A 61 1.26 -0.09 14.79
C SER A 61 0.69 0.16 16.18
N VAL A 62 1.41 0.87 17.05
CA VAL A 62 0.91 1.31 18.35
C VAL A 62 -0.32 2.19 18.16
N ASN A 63 -0.23 3.24 17.34
CA ASN A 63 -1.34 4.15 17.08
C ASN A 63 -2.57 3.44 16.47
N LEU A 64 -2.35 2.46 15.59
CA LEU A 64 -3.42 1.64 15.03
C LEU A 64 -4.16 0.85 16.12
N LYS A 65 -3.44 0.19 17.01
CA LYS A 65 -4.01 -0.55 18.13
C LYS A 65 -4.73 0.37 19.12
N LEU A 66 -4.18 1.54 19.41
CA LEU A 66 -4.84 2.55 20.24
C LEU A 66 -6.12 3.10 19.58
N SER A 67 -6.15 3.21 18.23
CA SER A 67 -7.36 3.58 17.50
C SER A 67 -8.47 2.54 17.64
N ALA A 68 -8.11 1.26 17.62
CA ALA A 68 -9.05 0.17 17.86
C ALA A 68 -9.66 0.27 19.28
N MET A 69 -8.82 0.47 20.30
CA MET A 69 -9.29 0.63 21.68
C MET A 69 -10.15 1.88 21.88
N ARG A 70 -9.80 3.00 21.25
CA ARG A 70 -10.65 4.20 21.26
C ARG A 70 -12.02 3.92 20.63
N SER A 71 -12.07 3.16 19.54
CA SER A 71 -13.32 2.76 18.89
C SER A 71 -14.14 1.84 19.81
N TYR A 72 -13.50 0.89 20.48
CA TYR A 72 -14.15 -0.01 21.44
C TYR A 72 -14.70 0.74 22.65
N CYS A 73 -13.94 1.66 23.23
CA CYS A 73 -14.43 2.52 24.33
C CYS A 73 -15.66 3.33 23.89
N ARG A 74 -15.65 3.87 22.68
CA ARG A 74 -16.82 4.59 22.13
C ARG A 74 -18.04 3.67 21.99
N TYR A 75 -17.84 2.44 21.50
CA TYR A 75 -18.88 1.43 21.44
C TYR A 75 -19.50 1.14 22.82
N LYS A 76 -18.68 1.04 23.86
CA LYS A 76 -19.12 0.82 25.24
C LYS A 76 -19.59 2.08 25.96
N GLY A 77 -19.69 3.23 25.29
CA GLY A 77 -20.09 4.51 25.93
C GLY A 77 -19.07 5.02 26.94
N MET A 78 -17.81 4.61 26.87
CA MET A 78 -16.75 4.96 27.80
C MET A 78 -15.87 6.08 27.26
N SER A 79 -15.40 6.96 28.14
CA SER A 79 -14.36 7.93 27.79
C SER A 79 -13.02 7.22 27.67
N CYS A 80 -12.34 7.41 26.53
CA CYS A 80 -11.00 6.91 26.28
C CYS A 80 -10.08 8.08 25.93
N ASP A 81 -9.55 8.74 26.96
CA ASP A 81 -8.58 9.82 26.79
C ASP A 81 -7.15 9.26 26.82
N ILE A 82 -6.76 8.62 25.69
CA ILE A 82 -5.39 8.14 25.47
C ILE A 82 -4.76 8.93 24.33
N LYS A 83 -3.60 9.54 24.60
CA LYS A 83 -2.84 10.28 23.59
C LYS A 83 -2.10 9.33 22.65
N PHE A 84 -2.23 9.55 21.37
CA PHE A 84 -1.44 8.85 20.35
C PHE A 84 0.02 9.29 20.38
N LEU A 85 0.89 8.43 19.90
CA LEU A 85 2.29 8.80 19.68
C LEU A 85 2.35 9.86 18.60
N LYS A 86 3.14 10.90 18.85
CA LYS A 86 3.47 11.86 17.77
C LYS A 86 4.28 11.13 16.73
N MET A 87 3.75 11.02 15.53
CA MET A 87 4.47 10.49 14.40
C MET A 87 5.38 11.62 13.88
N GLN A 88 6.67 11.46 13.99
CA GLN A 88 7.53 12.21 13.09
C GLN A 88 7.22 11.69 11.69
N ASN A 89 6.72 12.57 10.83
CA ASN A 89 6.71 12.31 9.40
C ASN A 89 8.18 12.18 8.97
N ARG A 90 8.76 10.99 9.15
CA ARG A 90 9.95 10.62 8.41
C ARG A 90 9.49 10.48 6.96
N ASN A 91 9.46 11.64 6.30
CA ASN A 91 9.22 11.69 4.86
C ASN A 91 10.50 11.30 4.11
N SER A 92 11.25 10.35 4.67
CA SER A 92 12.35 9.74 3.97
C SER A 92 11.76 8.76 2.96
N VAL A 93 12.07 9.01 1.72
CA VAL A 93 11.82 8.14 0.57
C VAL A 93 12.87 7.02 0.60
N ASP A 94 13.26 6.60 1.83
CA ASP A 94 14.22 5.53 2.05
C ASP A 94 13.55 4.19 1.73
N ASN A 95 14.33 3.24 1.28
CA ASN A 95 13.88 1.89 0.97
C ASN A 95 12.91 1.81 -0.22
N ILE A 96 13.16 2.60 -1.26
CA ILE A 96 12.46 2.53 -2.54
C ILE A 96 13.37 1.85 -3.56
N ILE A 97 12.79 0.93 -4.31
CA ILE A 97 13.47 0.33 -5.45
C ILE A 97 13.89 1.43 -6.44
N THR A 98 15.16 1.48 -6.80
CA THR A 98 15.66 2.44 -7.81
C THR A 98 15.26 1.97 -9.22
N LEU A 99 15.36 2.87 -10.20
CA LEU A 99 15.09 2.50 -11.61
C LEU A 99 16.05 1.41 -12.07
N GLU A 100 17.33 1.48 -11.70
CA GLU A 100 18.34 0.49 -12.04
C GLU A 100 18.07 -0.88 -11.41
N GLU A 101 17.66 -0.90 -10.14
CA GLU A 101 17.25 -2.14 -9.46
C GLU A 101 16.01 -2.75 -10.13
N TYR A 102 15.04 -1.91 -10.49
CA TYR A 102 13.83 -2.33 -11.19
C TYR A 102 14.17 -2.93 -12.57
N GLU A 103 15.01 -2.27 -13.36
CA GLU A 103 15.44 -2.76 -14.68
C GLU A 103 16.22 -4.06 -14.54
N ARG A 104 17.09 -4.18 -13.56
CA ARG A 104 17.83 -5.42 -13.24
C ARG A 104 16.87 -6.56 -12.87
N LEU A 105 15.85 -6.29 -12.03
CA LEU A 105 14.83 -7.27 -11.69
C LEU A 105 14.07 -7.77 -12.93
N ILE A 106 13.61 -6.85 -13.77
CA ILE A 106 12.84 -7.19 -14.97
C ILE A 106 13.70 -7.99 -15.96
N SER A 107 14.94 -7.54 -16.22
CA SER A 107 15.86 -8.20 -17.14
C SER A 107 16.24 -9.61 -16.67
N GLY A 108 16.52 -9.77 -15.36
CA GLY A 108 16.81 -11.07 -14.78
C GLY A 108 15.64 -12.04 -14.89
N LEU A 109 14.42 -11.59 -14.60
CA LEU A 109 13.22 -12.41 -14.76
C LEU A 109 12.97 -12.85 -16.20
N ILE A 110 13.23 -11.99 -17.17
CA ILE A 110 13.10 -12.31 -18.60
C ILE A 110 14.17 -13.33 -19.00
N SER A 111 15.41 -13.13 -18.58
CA SER A 111 16.52 -14.06 -18.84
C SER A 111 16.25 -15.46 -18.30
N ASP A 112 15.62 -15.55 -17.12
CA ASP A 112 15.24 -16.80 -16.47
C ASP A 112 13.93 -17.42 -17.01
N GLY A 113 13.31 -16.82 -18.05
CA GLY A 113 12.04 -17.29 -18.61
C GLY A 113 10.83 -17.06 -17.72
N ARG A 114 10.95 -16.22 -16.68
CA ARG A 114 9.88 -15.91 -15.70
C ARG A 114 8.99 -14.77 -16.19
N PHE A 115 8.52 -14.84 -17.43
CA PHE A 115 7.82 -13.76 -18.14
C PHE A 115 6.58 -13.24 -17.41
N ARG A 116 5.78 -14.11 -16.76
CA ARG A 116 4.60 -13.68 -16.00
C ARG A 116 4.96 -12.78 -14.82
N TRP A 117 6.04 -13.09 -14.09
CA TRP A 117 6.50 -12.27 -12.98
C TRP A 117 7.07 -10.93 -13.46
N ALA A 118 7.83 -10.95 -14.57
CA ALA A 118 8.27 -9.71 -15.22
C ALA A 118 7.08 -8.83 -15.61
N ALA A 119 6.01 -9.41 -16.19
CA ALA A 119 4.80 -8.69 -16.55
C ALA A 119 4.09 -8.09 -15.33
N TYR A 120 3.93 -8.83 -14.23
CA TYR A 120 3.30 -8.30 -13.00
C TYR A 120 4.08 -7.13 -12.41
N TYR A 121 5.41 -7.21 -12.38
CA TYR A 121 6.23 -6.14 -11.85
C TYR A 121 6.33 -4.94 -12.80
N ARG A 122 6.26 -5.15 -14.12
CA ARG A 122 6.08 -4.06 -15.09
C ARG A 122 4.76 -3.31 -14.84
N ILE A 123 3.66 -4.03 -14.63
CA ILE A 123 2.36 -3.41 -14.32
C ILE A 123 2.48 -2.58 -13.04
N LEU A 124 3.07 -3.10 -11.96
CA LEU A 124 3.27 -2.34 -10.73
C LEU A 124 4.10 -1.06 -10.95
N GLY A 125 5.25 -1.18 -11.64
CA GLY A 125 6.21 -0.08 -11.81
C GLY A 125 5.80 0.95 -12.86
N MET A 126 5.05 0.57 -13.89
CA MET A 126 4.67 1.46 -14.99
C MET A 126 3.26 2.05 -14.87
N SER A 127 2.45 1.61 -13.91
CA SER A 127 1.09 2.14 -13.68
C SER A 127 0.84 2.59 -12.23
N GLY A 128 1.74 2.28 -11.33
CA GLY A 128 1.62 2.63 -9.91
C GLY A 128 0.41 2.01 -9.20
N VAL A 129 -0.18 0.94 -9.72
CA VAL A 129 -1.32 0.25 -9.12
C VAL A 129 -0.97 -0.33 -7.75
N ARG A 130 -1.96 -0.44 -6.86
CA ARG A 130 -1.82 -1.17 -5.61
C ARG A 130 -1.83 -2.68 -5.87
N ILE A 131 -1.20 -3.47 -5.01
CA ILE A 131 -1.20 -4.94 -5.15
C ILE A 131 -2.61 -5.54 -5.21
N SER A 132 -3.59 -4.97 -4.49
CA SER A 132 -4.99 -5.40 -4.57
C SER A 132 -5.61 -5.09 -5.93
N GLU A 133 -5.21 -4.01 -6.55
CA GLU A 133 -5.65 -3.57 -7.87
C GLU A 133 -5.01 -4.43 -8.96
N LEU A 134 -3.71 -4.73 -8.86
CA LEU A 134 -3.02 -5.69 -9.73
C LEU A 134 -3.77 -7.04 -9.80
N LEU A 135 -4.18 -7.56 -8.65
CA LEU A 135 -4.90 -8.84 -8.57
C LEU A 135 -6.32 -8.79 -9.16
N ALA A 136 -6.85 -7.60 -9.41
CA ALA A 136 -8.16 -7.39 -10.01
C ALA A 136 -8.11 -7.16 -11.53
N ILE A 137 -6.92 -6.99 -12.11
CA ILE A 137 -6.75 -6.72 -13.54
C ILE A 137 -7.15 -7.96 -14.36
N ARG A 138 -7.92 -7.72 -15.40
CA ARG A 138 -8.26 -8.71 -16.43
C ARG A 138 -7.49 -8.40 -17.71
N LYS A 139 -7.32 -9.39 -18.59
CA LYS A 139 -6.65 -9.21 -19.88
C LYS A 139 -7.29 -8.07 -20.73
N GLN A 140 -8.62 -7.99 -20.72
CA GLN A 140 -9.34 -6.92 -21.43
C GLN A 140 -9.01 -5.52 -20.91
N ASP A 141 -8.69 -5.36 -19.61
CA ASP A 141 -8.35 -4.06 -19.02
C ASP A 141 -7.04 -3.52 -19.58
N LEU A 142 -6.05 -4.40 -19.78
CA LEU A 142 -4.80 -4.07 -20.43
C LEU A 142 -5.00 -3.71 -21.91
N LYS A 143 -5.89 -4.45 -22.63
CA LYS A 143 -6.21 -4.16 -24.03
C LYS A 143 -6.89 -2.82 -24.23
N ARG A 144 -7.84 -2.46 -23.36
CA ARG A 144 -8.56 -1.17 -23.43
C ARG A 144 -7.77 -0.01 -22.84
N GLY A 145 -6.65 -0.27 -22.17
CA GLY A 145 -5.76 0.75 -21.60
C GLY A 145 -6.18 1.30 -20.24
N TYR A 146 -7.20 0.75 -19.58
CA TYR A 146 -7.63 1.20 -18.26
C TYR A 146 -8.40 0.14 -17.47
N LEU A 147 -8.42 0.33 -16.14
CA LEU A 147 -9.25 -0.42 -15.19
C LEU A 147 -10.08 0.56 -14.35
N ASP A 148 -11.39 0.40 -14.35
CA ASP A 148 -12.28 1.10 -13.44
C ASP A 148 -12.42 0.32 -12.13
N ILE A 149 -12.13 0.97 -11.01
CA ILE A 149 -12.25 0.41 -9.68
C ILE A 149 -13.21 1.23 -8.83
N PHE A 150 -13.95 0.51 -7.99
CA PHE A 150 -14.85 1.11 -7.01
C PHE A 150 -14.31 0.79 -5.62
N SER A 151 -13.97 1.80 -4.85
CA SER A 151 -13.45 1.61 -3.50
C SER A 151 -13.89 2.75 -2.58
N LYS A 152 -14.46 2.40 -1.42
CA LYS A 152 -14.91 3.37 -0.40
C LYS A 152 -15.85 4.45 -0.97
N GLY A 153 -16.82 4.05 -1.79
CA GLY A 153 -17.80 4.97 -2.38
C GLY A 153 -17.26 5.89 -3.49
N LYS A 154 -16.01 5.70 -3.92
CA LYS A 154 -15.40 6.48 -5.00
C LYS A 154 -15.04 5.59 -6.17
N ALA A 155 -15.47 5.98 -7.37
CA ALA A 155 -14.98 5.41 -8.62
C ALA A 155 -13.63 6.06 -8.98
N ARG A 156 -12.69 5.26 -9.43
CA ARG A 156 -11.42 5.75 -9.94
C ARG A 156 -11.01 4.93 -11.14
N ARG A 157 -10.46 5.58 -12.16
CA ARG A 157 -9.86 4.95 -13.33
C ARG A 157 -8.34 4.86 -13.17
N ILE A 158 -7.81 3.67 -13.34
CA ILE A 158 -6.36 3.42 -13.46
C ILE A 158 -6.04 3.36 -14.94
N LEU A 159 -5.06 4.13 -15.37
CA LEU A 159 -4.64 4.17 -16.78
C LEU A 159 -3.41 3.26 -16.98
N PHE A 160 -3.42 2.52 -18.06
CA PHE A 160 -2.28 1.72 -18.51
C PHE A 160 -1.66 2.34 -19.75
N PRO A 161 -0.38 2.75 -19.70
CA PRO A 161 0.30 3.26 -20.90
C PRO A 161 0.28 2.22 -22.04
N ALA A 162 0.15 2.68 -23.30
CA ALA A 162 0.17 1.79 -24.47
C ALA A 162 1.43 0.90 -24.48
N LYS A 163 2.59 1.48 -24.15
CA LYS A 163 3.86 0.75 -24.02
C LYS A 163 3.81 -0.39 -23.01
N LEU A 164 3.07 -0.23 -21.90
CA LEU A 164 2.89 -1.31 -20.94
C LEU A 164 2.10 -2.47 -21.57
N ALA A 165 1.00 -2.16 -22.26
CA ALA A 165 0.18 -3.18 -22.92
C ALA A 165 0.99 -3.97 -23.96
N GLU A 166 1.79 -3.30 -24.80
CA GLU A 166 2.69 -3.94 -25.75
C GLU A 166 3.67 -4.93 -25.09
N LEU A 167 4.23 -4.54 -23.94
CA LEU A 167 5.24 -5.33 -23.23
C LEU A 167 4.67 -6.54 -22.47
N VAL A 168 3.40 -6.49 -22.06
CA VAL A 168 2.86 -7.53 -21.16
C VAL A 168 1.80 -8.42 -21.81
N LEU A 169 1.03 -7.94 -22.79
CA LEU A 169 -0.03 -8.72 -23.43
C LEU A 169 0.45 -10.04 -24.05
N PRO A 170 1.62 -10.10 -24.70
CA PRO A 170 2.13 -11.37 -25.24
C PRO A 170 2.27 -12.48 -24.17
N THR A 171 2.57 -12.10 -22.94
CA THR A 171 2.70 -13.05 -21.80
C THR A 171 1.36 -13.70 -21.40
N PHE A 172 0.23 -13.14 -21.82
CA PHE A 172 -1.11 -13.56 -21.45
C PHE A 172 -1.96 -14.00 -22.64
N GLU A 173 -1.34 -14.45 -23.75
CA GLU A 173 -2.05 -14.83 -24.98
C GLU A 173 -3.04 -15.95 -24.77
N GLU A 174 -2.72 -16.94 -23.92
CA GLU A 174 -3.55 -18.09 -23.63
C GLU A 174 -4.78 -17.76 -22.76
N LEU A 175 -4.83 -16.57 -22.12
CA LEU A 175 -5.95 -16.16 -21.29
C LEU A 175 -7.10 -15.59 -22.13
N GLY A 176 -8.34 -15.91 -21.76
CA GLY A 176 -9.53 -15.24 -22.28
C GLY A 176 -9.59 -13.76 -21.92
N ALA A 177 -10.36 -12.96 -22.67
CA ALA A 177 -10.45 -11.51 -22.46
C ALA A 177 -10.89 -11.12 -21.04
N SER A 178 -11.81 -11.88 -20.46
CA SER A 178 -12.36 -11.66 -19.11
C SER A 178 -11.56 -12.32 -17.99
N ASP A 179 -10.51 -13.09 -18.32
CA ASP A 179 -9.70 -13.78 -17.32
C ASP A 179 -8.81 -12.83 -16.53
N PHE A 180 -8.65 -13.11 -15.23
CA PHE A 180 -7.68 -12.42 -14.42
C PHE A 180 -6.26 -12.78 -14.85
N ILE A 181 -5.38 -11.77 -14.94
CA ILE A 181 -3.99 -12.01 -15.34
C ILE A 181 -3.15 -12.65 -14.23
N CYS A 182 -3.47 -12.37 -12.95
CA CYS A 182 -2.71 -12.83 -11.79
C CYS A 182 -3.19 -14.21 -11.33
N VAL A 183 -2.78 -15.25 -12.06
CA VAL A 183 -3.09 -16.65 -11.76
C VAL A 183 -1.81 -17.48 -11.63
N ASN A 184 -1.89 -18.57 -10.86
CA ASN A 184 -0.82 -19.58 -10.79
C ASN A 184 -0.89 -20.55 -11.99
N ALA A 185 0.02 -21.52 -12.04
CA ALA A 185 0.06 -22.52 -13.11
C ALA A 185 -1.22 -23.42 -13.19
N ARG A 186 -2.01 -23.47 -12.12
CA ARG A 186 -3.28 -24.21 -12.06
C ARG A 186 -4.50 -23.38 -12.43
N GLY A 187 -4.29 -22.07 -12.73
CA GLY A 187 -5.39 -21.13 -13.00
C GLY A 187 -5.97 -20.46 -11.74
N ASP A 188 -5.52 -20.78 -10.52
CA ASP A 188 -6.02 -20.17 -9.31
C ASP A 188 -5.49 -18.75 -9.15
N ARG A 189 -6.31 -17.86 -8.62
CA ARG A 189 -5.90 -16.46 -8.38
C ARG A 189 -4.79 -16.36 -7.35
N LEU A 190 -3.78 -15.55 -7.66
CA LEU A 190 -2.73 -15.23 -6.72
C LEU A 190 -3.27 -14.41 -5.54
N THR A 191 -2.62 -14.55 -4.39
CA THR A 191 -2.92 -13.75 -3.21
C THR A 191 -1.90 -12.62 -3.03
N GLN A 192 -2.30 -11.55 -2.34
CA GLN A 192 -1.35 -10.46 -2.01
C GLN A 192 -0.12 -10.97 -1.26
N ARG A 193 -0.31 -11.95 -0.33
CA ARG A 193 0.78 -12.57 0.40
C ARG A 193 1.70 -13.35 -0.52
N GLY A 194 1.13 -14.10 -1.46
CA GLY A 194 1.90 -14.87 -2.46
C GLY A 194 2.75 -13.95 -3.33
N VAL A 195 2.17 -12.87 -3.88
CA VAL A 195 2.90 -11.90 -4.71
C VAL A 195 4.03 -11.23 -3.92
N ARG A 196 3.79 -10.83 -2.66
CA ARG A 196 4.84 -10.23 -1.81
C ARG A 196 5.98 -11.19 -1.54
N LYS A 197 5.68 -12.46 -1.21
CA LYS A 197 6.69 -13.50 -0.97
C LYS A 197 7.54 -13.73 -2.22
N MET A 198 6.90 -13.83 -3.39
CA MET A 198 7.61 -14.03 -4.64
C MET A 198 8.47 -12.82 -5.01
N LEU A 199 7.99 -11.60 -4.76
CA LEU A 199 8.76 -10.39 -4.99
C LEU A 199 10.04 -10.36 -4.14
N GLN A 200 9.95 -10.68 -2.85
CA GLN A 200 11.10 -10.75 -1.97
C GLN A 200 12.12 -11.80 -2.43
N MET A 201 11.64 -12.98 -2.79
CA MET A 201 12.50 -14.06 -3.31
C MET A 201 13.20 -13.65 -4.62
N HIS A 202 12.49 -13.02 -5.56
CA HIS A 202 13.09 -12.55 -6.80
C HIS A 202 14.09 -11.41 -6.54
N ALA A 203 13.78 -10.48 -5.64
CA ALA A 203 14.70 -9.41 -5.27
C ALA A 203 16.03 -9.98 -4.72
N GLU A 204 15.96 -10.96 -3.85
CA GLU A 204 17.12 -11.66 -3.31
C GLU A 204 17.95 -12.32 -4.44
N CYS A 205 17.27 -13.03 -5.38
CA CYS A 205 17.94 -13.67 -6.53
C CYS A 205 18.70 -12.66 -7.41
N TYR A 206 18.23 -11.43 -7.52
CA TYR A 206 18.84 -10.40 -8.41
C TYR A 206 19.59 -9.32 -7.64
N GLY A 207 19.95 -9.57 -6.37
CA GLY A 207 20.78 -8.67 -5.57
C GLY A 207 20.13 -7.33 -5.24
N ILE A 208 18.80 -7.32 -5.01
CA ILE A 208 18.05 -6.15 -4.59
C ILE A 208 17.80 -6.24 -3.08
N PRO A 209 18.05 -5.18 -2.31
CA PRO A 209 17.79 -5.17 -0.87
C PRO A 209 16.33 -5.58 -0.56
N PRO A 210 16.08 -6.49 0.40
CA PRO A 210 14.72 -6.97 0.72
C PRO A 210 13.75 -5.86 1.14
N ASP A 211 14.24 -4.81 1.78
CA ASP A 211 13.47 -3.65 2.19
C ASP A 211 13.09 -2.72 1.03
N HIS A 212 13.77 -2.81 -0.12
CA HIS A 212 13.35 -2.17 -1.38
C HIS A 212 12.27 -2.97 -2.12
N ALA A 213 12.15 -4.27 -1.83
CA ALA A 213 11.31 -5.20 -2.58
C ALA A 213 9.91 -5.37 -2.00
N HIS A 214 9.10 -4.33 -2.06
CA HIS A 214 7.68 -4.39 -1.68
C HIS A 214 6.78 -3.66 -2.68
N PRO A 215 5.50 -4.04 -2.84
CA PRO A 215 4.64 -3.48 -3.88
C PRO A 215 4.46 -1.95 -3.82
N HIS A 216 4.52 -1.34 -2.64
CA HIS A 216 4.46 0.10 -2.51
C HIS A 216 5.71 0.79 -3.04
N SER A 217 6.87 0.13 -2.99
CA SER A 217 8.12 0.63 -3.56
C SER A 217 8.01 0.88 -5.07
N PHE A 218 7.37 -0.01 -5.81
CA PHE A 218 7.10 0.17 -7.25
C PHE A 218 6.18 1.36 -7.53
N ARG A 219 5.21 1.58 -6.66
CA ARG A 219 4.33 2.75 -6.78
C ARG A 219 5.05 4.05 -6.46
N HIS A 220 6.00 4.02 -5.52
CA HIS A 220 6.90 5.14 -5.24
C HIS A 220 7.83 5.41 -6.43
N LEU A 221 8.42 4.36 -7.02
CA LEU A 221 9.21 4.47 -8.24
C LEU A 221 8.40 5.12 -9.37
N PHE A 222 7.17 4.63 -9.63
CA PHE A 222 6.28 5.24 -10.61
C PHE A 222 6.07 6.74 -10.36
N ALA A 223 5.81 7.12 -9.11
CA ALA A 223 5.57 8.50 -8.75
C ALA A 223 6.79 9.40 -8.99
N ILE A 224 7.97 8.92 -8.60
CA ILE A 224 9.24 9.64 -8.80
C ILE A 224 9.54 9.81 -10.29
N GLU A 225 9.48 8.71 -11.06
CA GLU A 225 9.76 8.73 -12.49
C GLU A 225 8.73 9.53 -13.29
N PHE A 226 7.46 9.55 -12.85
CA PHE A 226 6.44 10.42 -13.43
C PHE A 226 6.76 11.89 -13.20
N LEU A 227 7.08 12.30 -11.96
CA LEU A 227 7.36 13.70 -11.61
C LEU A 227 8.64 14.23 -12.26
N LYS A 228 9.64 13.38 -12.50
CA LYS A 228 10.85 13.76 -13.27
C LYS A 228 10.50 14.22 -14.71
N ARG A 229 9.44 13.65 -15.31
CA ARG A 229 9.02 13.94 -16.69
C ARG A 229 7.84 14.89 -16.77
N ASN A 230 7.00 14.88 -15.76
CA ASN A 230 5.80 15.73 -15.68
C ASN A 230 5.61 16.19 -14.22
N PRO A 231 6.04 17.41 -13.88
CA PRO A 231 6.01 17.93 -12.50
C PRO A 231 4.60 18.30 -12.00
N ASN A 232 3.54 17.77 -12.61
CA ASN A 232 2.16 18.03 -12.20
C ASN A 232 1.74 17.07 -11.08
N ILE A 233 1.88 17.53 -9.82
CA ILE A 233 1.54 16.75 -8.63
C ILE A 233 0.04 16.48 -8.50
N ALA A 234 -0.81 17.40 -8.96
CA ALA A 234 -2.27 17.20 -8.92
C ALA A 234 -2.67 16.04 -9.81
N LEU A 235 -2.17 16.03 -11.04
CA LEU A 235 -2.39 14.92 -11.98
C LEU A 235 -1.86 13.59 -11.40
N LEU A 236 -0.65 13.58 -10.84
CA LEU A 236 -0.11 12.37 -10.20
C LEU A 236 -0.98 11.90 -9.02
N SER A 237 -1.46 12.83 -8.19
CA SER A 237 -2.35 12.50 -7.07
C SER A 237 -3.64 11.84 -7.54
N ASP A 238 -4.24 12.33 -8.62
CA ASP A 238 -5.44 11.75 -9.25
C ASP A 238 -5.15 10.37 -9.83
N LEU A 239 -4.07 10.23 -10.60
CA LEU A 239 -3.63 8.94 -11.16
C LEU A 239 -3.42 7.88 -10.08
N LEU A 240 -2.79 8.26 -8.98
CA LEU A 240 -2.57 7.38 -7.85
C LEU A 240 -3.84 7.19 -7.00
N GLY A 241 -4.84 8.07 -7.10
CA GLY A 241 -6.04 8.06 -6.25
C GLY A 241 -5.69 8.24 -4.78
N HIS A 242 -4.90 9.26 -4.49
CA HIS A 242 -4.65 9.72 -3.13
C HIS A 242 -5.81 10.60 -2.67
N SER A 243 -6.28 10.39 -1.45
CA SER A 243 -7.33 11.22 -0.83
C SER A 243 -6.83 12.62 -0.44
N SER A 244 -5.52 12.82 -0.44
CA SER A 244 -4.86 14.09 -0.12
C SER A 244 -3.61 14.25 -0.97
N VAL A 245 -3.45 15.43 -1.58
CA VAL A 245 -2.26 15.85 -2.32
C VAL A 245 -1.02 15.84 -1.42
N GLN A 246 -1.19 16.06 -0.11
CA GLN A 246 -0.10 15.96 0.88
C GLN A 246 0.57 14.59 0.89
N THR A 247 -0.17 13.51 0.57
CA THR A 247 0.42 12.17 0.44
C THR A 247 1.33 12.06 -0.77
N THR A 248 1.11 12.89 -1.80
CA THR A 248 1.90 12.91 -3.03
C THR A 248 3.05 13.92 -2.95
N SER A 249 2.94 14.96 -2.09
CA SER A 249 3.98 15.99 -1.93
C SER A 249 5.30 15.45 -1.36
N ILE A 250 5.29 14.26 -0.77
CA ILE A 250 6.53 13.60 -0.31
C ILE A 250 7.52 13.35 -1.46
N TYR A 251 7.02 13.21 -2.70
CA TYR A 251 7.83 12.98 -3.89
C TYR A 251 8.41 14.27 -4.50
N LEU A 252 7.92 15.44 -4.08
CA LEU A 252 8.42 16.75 -4.52
C LEU A 252 9.61 17.25 -3.71
N ARG A 253 10.09 16.51 -2.73
CA ARG A 253 11.25 16.94 -1.96
C ARG A 253 12.50 16.80 -2.82
N LEU A 254 12.78 17.87 -3.52
CA LEU A 254 14.05 18.09 -4.18
C LEU A 254 15.16 18.09 -3.14
N SER A 255 16.34 17.55 -3.47
CA SER A 255 17.54 17.79 -2.68
C SER A 255 17.80 19.30 -2.61
N HIS A 256 18.61 19.75 -1.66
CA HIS A 256 18.95 21.18 -1.55
C HIS A 256 19.57 21.72 -2.86
N GLU A 257 20.37 20.90 -3.54
CA GLU A 257 20.95 21.22 -4.85
C GLU A 257 19.89 21.38 -5.94
N GLN A 258 18.94 20.49 -6.00
CA GLN A 258 17.81 20.57 -6.94
C GLN A 258 16.89 21.76 -6.66
N GLN A 259 16.71 22.13 -5.37
CA GLN A 259 15.96 23.34 -5.00
C GLN A 259 16.69 24.60 -5.46
N GLN A 260 18.00 24.67 -5.28
CA GLN A 260 18.80 25.78 -5.72
C GLN A 260 18.81 25.91 -7.24
N GLU A 261 18.93 24.79 -7.95
CA GLU A 261 18.86 24.78 -9.41
C GLU A 261 17.49 25.22 -9.93
N ALA A 262 16.40 24.75 -9.33
CA ALA A 262 15.04 25.17 -9.68
C ALA A 262 14.85 26.68 -9.44
N VAL A 263 15.39 27.25 -8.36
CA VAL A 263 15.36 28.69 -8.10
C VAL A 263 16.13 29.44 -9.18
N ASN A 264 17.34 28.97 -9.50
CA ASN A 264 18.19 29.60 -10.53
C ASN A 264 17.53 29.59 -11.93
N GLN A 265 16.78 28.56 -12.24
CA GLN A 265 16.03 28.45 -13.51
C GLN A 265 14.77 29.31 -13.55
N ALA A 266 14.08 29.43 -12.41
CA ALA A 266 12.80 30.14 -12.32
C ALA A 266 12.99 31.67 -12.17
N VAL A 267 14.08 32.12 -11.55
CA VAL A 267 14.32 33.53 -11.23
C VAL A 267 15.40 34.08 -12.16
N THR A 268 14.95 34.56 -13.30
CA THR A 268 15.82 35.09 -14.38
C THR A 268 15.73 36.61 -14.55
N TRP A 269 14.95 37.28 -13.71
CA TRP A 269 14.82 38.76 -13.67
C TRP A 269 15.67 39.38 -12.62
#